data_18a324e86c5fef84233f1ed40a4978e7
#
_entry.id   18a324e86c5fef84233f1ed40a4978e7
#
_cell.length_a   1.000
_cell.length_b   1.000
_cell.length_c   1.000
_cell.angle_alpha   90.00
_cell.angle_beta   90.00
_cell.angle_gamma   90.00
#
_symmetry.space_group_name_H-M   'P 1'
#
loop_
_entity.id
_entity.type
_entity.pdbx_description
1 polymer ?
#
loop_
_entity_poly.entity_id
_entity_poly.type
_entity_poly.pdbx_seq_one_letter_code
_entity_poly.pdbx_strand_id
1 'polypeptide(L)'
;MKTKFVLSALVAALMLSGCVVAPAPMGRPYYREPVMVAPPPPRVEYMGSPPIVGQVWLGGFWNWTGNRHEWVPGHWDTPRPGQGWVPHRWEQDGDRWRLQGGHWEEGREHHHDHDRRDWR
;
A
#
# COMPACT_ATOMS: atom_id res chain seq x y z
N MET A 1 42.40 -45.26 14.04
CA MET A 1 41.99 -44.67 12.76
C MET A 1 40.48 -44.38 12.66
N LYS A 2 39.62 -45.06 13.39
CA LYS A 2 38.17 -44.86 13.33
C LYS A 2 37.64 -43.56 14.01
N THR A 3 38.34 -43.05 14.98
CA THR A 3 37.96 -41.84 15.77
C THR A 3 38.18 -40.52 14.99
N LYS A 4 39.11 -40.48 14.04
CA LYS A 4 39.41 -39.28 13.26
C LYS A 4 38.33 -39.00 12.18
N PHE A 5 37.68 -40.04 11.68
CA PHE A 5 36.62 -39.91 10.68
C PHE A 5 35.30 -39.44 11.30
N VAL A 6 35.02 -39.80 12.55
CA VAL A 6 33.81 -39.38 13.27
C VAL A 6 33.87 -37.90 13.61
N LEU A 7 35.05 -37.38 13.99
CA LEU A 7 35.21 -35.96 14.27
C LEU A 7 35.07 -35.08 13.01
N SER A 8 35.56 -35.59 11.84
CA SER A 8 35.46 -34.88 10.58
C SER A 8 34.02 -34.78 10.06
N ALA A 9 33.20 -35.81 10.30
CA ALA A 9 31.78 -35.79 9.94
C ALA A 9 30.94 -34.85 10.81
N LEU A 10 31.31 -34.69 12.08
CA LEU A 10 30.59 -33.81 13.00
C LEU A 10 30.83 -32.32 12.70
N VAL A 11 32.01 -31.95 12.23
CA VAL A 11 32.35 -30.57 11.85
C VAL A 11 31.68 -30.17 10.54
N ALA A 12 31.44 -31.09 9.62
CA ALA A 12 30.75 -30.80 8.36
C ALA A 12 29.24 -30.54 8.54
N ALA A 13 28.63 -31.05 9.59
CA ALA A 13 27.19 -30.86 9.87
C ALA A 13 26.82 -29.48 10.46
N LEU A 14 27.80 -28.72 10.95
CA LEU A 14 27.59 -27.39 11.57
C LEU A 14 27.60 -26.22 10.60
N MET A 15 27.88 -26.46 9.31
CA MET A 15 27.99 -25.37 8.31
C MET A 15 26.72 -25.14 7.48
N LEU A 16 25.60 -25.80 7.79
CA LEU A 16 24.34 -25.64 7.09
C LEU A 16 23.31 -24.78 7.82
N SER A 17 23.73 -23.89 8.73
CA SER A 17 22.84 -22.85 9.22
C SER A 17 22.72 -21.72 8.19
N GLY A 18 22.11 -22.05 7.05
CA GLY A 18 21.66 -21.05 6.09
C GLY A 18 20.62 -20.16 6.76
N CYS A 19 20.92 -18.85 6.89
CA CYS A 19 19.93 -17.86 7.26
C CYS A 19 18.87 -17.85 6.14
N VAL A 20 17.70 -18.42 6.41
CA VAL A 20 16.53 -18.23 5.56
C VAL A 20 16.09 -16.78 5.75
N VAL A 21 16.48 -15.92 4.82
CA VAL A 21 15.90 -14.59 4.70
C VAL A 21 14.49 -14.78 4.16
N ALA A 22 13.50 -14.77 5.04
CA ALA A 22 12.11 -14.70 4.61
C ALA A 22 11.92 -13.38 3.86
N PRO A 23 11.39 -13.39 2.62
CA PRO A 23 11.04 -12.15 1.95
C PRO A 23 10.06 -11.40 2.83
N ALA A 24 10.39 -10.14 3.14
CA ALA A 24 9.45 -9.27 3.83
C ALA A 24 8.15 -9.24 3.02
N PRO A 25 6.98 -9.42 3.64
CA PRO A 25 5.72 -9.33 2.91
C PRO A 25 5.61 -7.95 2.29
N MET A 26 5.76 -7.88 0.97
CA MET A 26 5.50 -6.67 0.22
C MET A 26 4.05 -6.27 0.43
N GLY A 27 3.88 -5.08 1.05
CA GLY A 27 2.59 -4.41 1.11
C GLY A 27 1.50 -5.26 1.75
N ARG A 28 1.48 -5.31 3.06
CA ARG A 28 0.22 -5.66 3.73
C ARG A 28 -0.81 -4.64 3.27
N PRO A 29 -1.92 -5.06 2.64
CA PRO A 29 -3.05 -4.17 2.50
C PRO A 29 -3.33 -3.65 3.91
N TYR A 30 -3.49 -2.35 4.06
CA TYR A 30 -3.84 -1.73 5.35
C TYR A 30 -5.21 -2.25 5.80
N TYR A 31 -5.25 -3.51 6.19
CA TYR A 31 -6.42 -4.10 6.80
C TYR A 31 -6.40 -3.67 8.26
N ARG A 32 -7.07 -2.56 8.54
CA ARG A 32 -7.16 -2.05 9.88
C ARG A 32 -8.49 -2.40 10.46
N GLU A 33 -8.44 -2.92 11.66
CA GLU A 33 -9.62 -3.13 12.46
C GLU A 33 -10.39 -1.81 12.62
N PRO A 34 -11.72 -1.84 12.60
CA PRO A 34 -12.53 -0.67 12.83
C PRO A 34 -12.21 -0.04 14.20
N VAL A 35 -12.08 1.27 14.25
CA VAL A 35 -11.77 2.03 15.47
C VAL A 35 -12.98 2.85 15.92
N MET A 36 -13.11 3.06 17.21
CA MET A 36 -14.20 3.85 17.80
C MET A 36 -13.94 5.36 17.72
N VAL A 37 -12.71 5.75 17.47
CA VAL A 37 -12.30 7.16 17.45
C VAL A 37 -12.41 7.71 16.03
N ALA A 38 -13.23 8.75 15.84
CA ALA A 38 -13.35 9.44 14.56
C ALA A 38 -11.99 10.04 14.13
N PRO A 39 -11.65 9.96 12.83
CA PRO A 39 -10.46 10.65 12.34
C PRO A 39 -10.67 12.18 12.41
N PRO A 40 -9.59 12.95 12.67
CA PRO A 40 -9.64 14.38 12.53
C PRO A 40 -9.93 14.80 11.08
N PRO A 41 -10.33 16.05 10.84
CA PRO A 41 -10.43 16.58 9.48
C PRO A 41 -9.13 16.44 8.72
N PRO A 42 -9.15 16.18 7.40
CA PRO A 42 -7.95 16.12 6.58
C PRO A 42 -7.13 17.41 6.68
N ARG A 43 -5.81 17.29 6.66
CA ARG A 43 -4.92 18.45 6.64
C ARG A 43 -4.85 19.04 5.24
N VAL A 44 -4.76 20.36 5.17
CA VAL A 44 -4.42 21.05 3.92
C VAL A 44 -2.92 20.90 3.70
N GLU A 45 -2.54 20.39 2.53
CA GLU A 45 -1.14 20.21 2.14
C GLU A 45 -0.79 21.13 0.97
N TYR A 46 0.40 21.70 1.03
CA TYR A 46 0.97 22.46 -0.08
C TYR A 46 1.80 21.52 -0.94
N MET A 47 1.28 21.16 -2.09
CA MET A 47 1.91 20.17 -2.98
C MET A 47 3.17 20.72 -3.67
N GLY A 48 3.23 22.02 -3.95
CA GLY A 48 4.27 22.59 -4.79
C GLY A 48 4.23 22.07 -6.22
N SER A 49 5.36 22.17 -6.92
CA SER A 49 5.51 21.59 -8.26
C SER A 49 6.03 20.16 -8.17
N PRO A 50 5.64 19.28 -9.11
CA PRO A 50 6.17 17.93 -9.13
C PRO A 50 7.68 17.95 -9.41
N PRO A 51 8.49 17.17 -8.68
CA PRO A 51 9.94 17.06 -8.91
C PRO A 51 10.29 16.55 -10.31
N ILE A 52 9.41 15.70 -10.86
CA ILE A 52 9.53 15.15 -12.20
C ILE A 52 8.21 15.42 -12.93
N VAL A 53 8.31 15.95 -14.16
CA VAL A 53 7.15 16.22 -15.00
C VAL A 53 6.34 14.95 -15.22
N GLY A 54 5.02 15.05 -15.04
CA GLY A 54 4.10 13.93 -15.21
C GLY A 54 3.82 13.12 -13.94
N GLN A 55 4.46 13.43 -12.82
CA GLN A 55 4.09 12.83 -11.55
C GLN A 55 2.72 13.32 -11.07
N VAL A 56 2.05 12.48 -10.29
CA VAL A 56 0.78 12.76 -9.64
C VAL A 56 0.94 12.85 -8.14
N TRP A 57 0.14 13.70 -7.51
CA TRP A 57 0.12 13.85 -6.06
C TRP A 57 -0.75 12.78 -5.42
N LEU A 58 -0.18 11.99 -4.53
CA LEU A 58 -0.91 11.08 -3.66
C LEU A 58 -1.11 11.79 -2.33
N GLY A 59 -2.34 12.26 -2.08
CA GLY A 59 -2.67 13.02 -0.89
C GLY A 59 -2.40 12.29 0.42
N GLY A 60 -2.07 13.05 1.46
CA GLY A 60 -1.87 12.51 2.79
C GLY A 60 -3.18 12.01 3.43
N PHE A 61 -3.04 11.29 4.52
CA PHE A 61 -4.17 10.72 5.23
C PHE A 61 -3.86 10.51 6.72
N TRP A 62 -4.91 10.40 7.53
CA TRP A 62 -4.79 10.00 8.91
C TRP A 62 -4.65 8.49 9.02
N ASN A 63 -3.59 8.08 9.70
CA ASN A 63 -3.31 6.69 10.02
C ASN A 63 -3.61 6.41 11.50
N TRP A 64 -4.24 5.29 11.82
CA TRP A 64 -4.44 4.85 13.20
C TRP A 64 -3.26 3.99 13.65
N THR A 65 -2.60 4.36 14.74
CA THR A 65 -1.43 3.65 15.28
C THR A 65 -1.74 2.72 16.44
N GLY A 66 -3.04 2.50 16.73
CA GLY A 66 -3.51 1.67 17.84
C GLY A 66 -4.03 2.47 19.01
N ASN A 67 -3.56 3.71 19.19
CA ASN A 67 -3.99 4.61 20.26
C ASN A 67 -4.32 6.04 19.81
N ARG A 68 -3.87 6.45 18.63
CA ARG A 68 -4.09 7.80 18.09
C ARG A 68 -4.04 7.82 16.57
N HIS A 69 -4.59 8.89 16.00
CA HIS A 69 -4.41 9.22 14.59
C HIS A 69 -3.09 9.97 14.38
N GLU A 70 -2.29 9.53 13.41
CA GLU A 70 -1.08 10.20 12.97
C GLU A 70 -1.20 10.56 11.50
N TRP A 71 -0.80 11.78 11.14
CA TRP A 71 -0.83 12.24 9.77
C TRP A 71 0.32 11.63 8.98
N VAL A 72 -0.02 10.94 7.89
CA VAL A 72 0.93 10.51 6.86
C VAL A 72 0.88 11.53 5.74
N PRO A 73 1.96 12.28 5.50
CA PRO A 73 1.96 13.31 4.46
C PRO A 73 1.84 12.71 3.07
N GLY A 74 1.23 13.47 2.16
CA GLY A 74 1.19 13.13 0.75
C GLY A 74 2.57 13.22 0.09
N HIS A 75 2.67 12.67 -1.10
CA HIS A 75 3.90 12.69 -1.87
C HIS A 75 3.62 12.60 -3.38
N TRP A 76 4.60 12.96 -4.18
CA TRP A 76 4.58 12.79 -5.62
C TRP A 76 4.97 11.36 -5.99
N ASP A 77 4.23 10.75 -6.93
CA ASP A 77 4.50 9.40 -7.43
C ASP A 77 4.33 9.33 -8.94
N THR A 78 4.94 8.32 -9.53
CA THR A 78 4.82 8.06 -10.96
C THR A 78 3.46 7.44 -11.26
N PRO A 79 2.67 8.02 -12.19
CA PRO A 79 1.38 7.46 -12.57
C PRO A 79 1.56 6.09 -13.21
N ARG A 80 0.61 5.21 -12.98
CA ARG A 80 0.57 3.89 -13.62
C ARG A 80 -0.25 3.96 -14.89
N PRO A 81 0.27 3.50 -16.04
CA PRO A 81 -0.47 3.53 -17.30
C PRO A 81 -1.83 2.84 -17.18
N GLY A 82 -2.90 3.51 -17.66
CA GLY A 82 -4.25 2.97 -17.61
C GLY A 82 -4.89 2.91 -16.23
N GLN A 83 -4.24 3.41 -15.19
CA GLN A 83 -4.74 3.38 -13.83
C GLN A 83 -4.91 4.79 -13.25
N GLY A 84 -5.92 4.96 -12.40
CA GLY A 84 -6.15 6.14 -11.59
C GLY A 84 -5.85 5.85 -10.11
N TRP A 85 -5.38 6.86 -9.38
CA TRP A 85 -5.19 6.74 -7.95
C TRP A 85 -6.50 6.93 -7.21
N VAL A 86 -6.88 5.97 -6.37
CA VAL A 86 -7.97 6.08 -5.39
C VAL A 86 -7.37 6.44 -4.04
N PRO A 87 -7.68 7.62 -3.48
CA PRO A 87 -7.07 8.06 -2.24
C PRO A 87 -7.55 7.26 -1.03
N HIS A 88 -6.76 7.28 0.04
CA HIS A 88 -7.18 6.79 1.34
C HIS A 88 -8.40 7.57 1.83
N ARG A 89 -9.33 6.87 2.45
CA ARG A 89 -10.50 7.50 3.05
C ARG A 89 -10.97 6.75 4.28
N TRP A 90 -11.52 7.47 5.23
CA TRP A 90 -12.19 6.88 6.36
C TRP A 90 -13.69 6.77 6.08
N GLU A 91 -14.24 5.63 6.37
CA GLU A 91 -15.68 5.36 6.25
C GLU A 91 -16.23 5.05 7.62
N GLN A 92 -17.39 5.65 7.92
CA GLN A 92 -18.12 5.35 9.13
C GLN A 92 -19.02 4.14 8.89
N ASP A 93 -18.93 3.18 9.79
CA ASP A 93 -19.74 1.97 9.81
C ASP A 93 -20.37 1.84 11.21
N GLY A 94 -21.59 2.30 11.37
CA GLY A 94 -22.28 2.43 12.65
C GLY A 94 -21.53 3.41 13.58
N ASP A 95 -21.07 2.91 14.71
CA ASP A 95 -20.30 3.64 15.72
C ASP A 95 -18.77 3.53 15.52
N ARG A 96 -18.35 2.89 14.45
CA ARG A 96 -16.94 2.61 14.16
C ARG A 96 -16.48 3.28 12.88
N TRP A 97 -15.17 3.42 12.77
CA TRP A 97 -14.51 3.99 11.62
C TRP A 97 -13.53 2.99 11.02
N ARG A 98 -13.54 2.89 9.70
CA ARG A 98 -12.65 2.00 8.94
C ARG A 98 -11.86 2.79 7.92
N LEU A 99 -10.54 2.60 7.90
CA LEU A 99 -9.68 3.17 6.87
C LEU A 99 -9.70 2.30 5.62
N GLN A 100 -10.16 2.88 4.51
CA GLN A 100 -9.97 2.32 3.17
C GLN A 100 -8.61 2.75 2.65
N GLY A 101 -7.74 1.78 2.36
CA GLY A 101 -6.39 2.06 1.84
C GLY A 101 -6.43 2.62 0.43
N GLY A 102 -5.58 3.62 0.16
CA GLY A 102 -5.39 4.10 -1.20
C GLY A 102 -4.78 3.01 -2.10
N HIS A 103 -5.19 3.02 -3.36
CA HIS A 103 -4.74 2.04 -4.35
C HIS A 103 -4.85 2.58 -5.77
N TRP A 104 -4.15 1.93 -6.68
CA TRP A 104 -4.31 2.17 -8.11
C TRP A 104 -5.42 1.29 -8.65
N GLU A 105 -6.38 1.88 -9.35
CA GLU A 105 -7.52 1.21 -9.97
C GLU A 105 -7.46 1.40 -11.49
N GLU A 106 -7.79 0.36 -12.24
CA GLU A 106 -7.89 0.46 -13.69
C GLU A 106 -8.97 1.47 -14.09
N GLY A 107 -8.61 2.40 -14.96
CA GLY A 107 -9.56 3.36 -15.53
C GLY A 107 -10.63 2.60 -16.29
N ARG A 108 -11.90 2.82 -15.94
CA ARG A 108 -13.01 2.31 -16.74
C ARG A 108 -12.95 3.03 -18.09
N GLU A 109 -12.62 2.30 -19.15
CA GLU A 109 -12.85 2.78 -20.49
C GLU A 109 -14.35 3.06 -20.61
N HIS A 110 -14.70 4.34 -20.65
CA HIS A 110 -16.04 4.71 -21.08
C HIS A 110 -16.13 4.32 -22.56
N HIS A 111 -16.70 3.16 -22.81
CA HIS A 111 -17.23 2.87 -24.13
C HIS A 111 -18.27 3.97 -24.43
N HIS A 112 -17.84 4.98 -25.15
CA HIS A 112 -18.77 5.85 -25.84
C HIS A 112 -19.45 4.96 -26.90
N ASP A 113 -20.57 4.37 -26.52
CA ASP A 113 -21.54 3.88 -27.47
C ASP A 113 -21.95 5.08 -28.29
N HIS A 114 -21.29 5.25 -29.43
CA HIS A 114 -21.80 6.08 -30.53
C HIS A 114 -23.05 5.38 -31.05
N ASP A 115 -24.16 5.61 -30.35
CA ASP A 115 -25.49 5.34 -30.81
C ASP A 115 -25.68 6.15 -32.12
N ARG A 116 -25.29 5.52 -33.22
CA ARG A 116 -25.61 6.00 -34.56
C ARG A 116 -27.12 5.88 -34.70
N ARG A 117 -27.84 6.90 -34.30
CA ARG A 117 -29.21 7.07 -34.73
C ARG A 117 -29.14 7.52 -36.19
N ASP A 118 -29.26 6.51 -37.05
CA ASP A 118 -29.61 6.73 -38.45
C ASP A 118 -30.96 7.47 -38.51
N TRP A 119 -30.89 8.74 -38.81
CA TRP A 119 -32.04 9.49 -39.29
C TRP A 119 -32.22 9.21 -40.78
N ARG A 120 -33.19 8.36 -41.11
CA ARG A 120 -33.80 8.30 -42.45
C ARG A 120 -35.06 9.14 -42.45
#